data_f89184b1a9b5e45557a444245ba517fc
#
_entry.id   f89184b1a9b5e45557a444245ba517fc
#
_cell.length_a   1.000
_cell.length_b   1.000
_cell.length_c   1.000
_cell.angle_alpha   90.00
_cell.angle_beta   90.00
_cell.angle_gamma   90.00
#
_symmetry.space_group_name_H-M   'P 1'
#
loop_
_entity.id
_entity.type
_entity.pdbx_description
1 polymer ?
#
loop_
_entity_poly.entity_id
_entity_poly.type
_entity_poly.pdbx_seq_one_letter_code
_entity_poly.pdbx_strand_id
1 'polypeptide(L)'
;NGKLINIANQNVFSDEFRKTIGVAACDVDKDGYEEIYFLNTDTYSGTKKYSDRLIDLDGNKFLDMFEIEKNKEDLNLTAGRSVACVDRKGNGAYGLYVSNYGGPTRFYEIEDKKIKDKSINLNLDKVTGGRAVVSGHILSDRSDIFAANERGANFLLKNNNGVFEDVAFDYRVDDVIQNGRGTALSDILYRGRLDIISG
;
A
#
# COMPACT_ATOMS: atom_id res chain seq x y z
N ASN A 1 -3.75 -20.44 25.91
CA ASN A 1 -3.15 -19.68 27.03
C ASN A 1 -2.97 -18.18 26.72
N GLY A 2 -3.23 -17.70 25.49
CA GLY A 2 -3.19 -16.27 25.12
C GLY A 2 -1.83 -15.57 25.29
N LYS A 3 -0.73 -16.31 25.43
CA LYS A 3 0.60 -15.74 25.57
C LYS A 3 1.20 -15.47 24.18
N LEU A 4 1.51 -14.21 23.89
CA LEU A 4 2.26 -13.83 22.68
C LEU A 4 3.73 -14.24 22.87
N ILE A 5 4.30 -14.84 21.82
CA ILE A 5 5.71 -15.25 21.75
C ILE A 5 6.32 -14.53 20.54
N ASN A 6 7.47 -13.91 20.73
CA ASN A 6 8.24 -13.37 19.61
C ASN A 6 8.91 -14.50 18.85
N ILE A 7 8.49 -14.72 17.61
CA ILE A 7 9.05 -15.72 16.69
C ILE A 7 9.88 -15.09 15.55
N ALA A 8 10.10 -13.75 15.59
CA ALA A 8 10.84 -13.06 14.55
C ALA A 8 12.28 -13.57 14.44
N ASN A 9 12.68 -13.96 13.23
CA ASN A 9 14.05 -14.31 12.94
C ASN A 9 14.90 -13.05 12.92
N GLN A 10 15.85 -12.92 13.86
CA GLN A 10 16.70 -11.75 13.98
C GLN A 10 17.48 -11.43 12.68
N ASN A 11 17.92 -12.43 11.95
CA ASN A 11 18.67 -12.22 10.70
C ASN A 11 17.81 -11.63 9.56
N VAL A 12 16.50 -11.75 9.66
CA VAL A 12 15.55 -11.22 8.67
C VAL A 12 14.96 -9.91 9.11
N PHE A 13 14.54 -9.81 10.37
CA PHE A 13 13.75 -8.68 10.88
C PHE A 13 14.58 -7.61 11.60
N SER A 14 15.84 -7.87 11.94
CA SER A 14 16.75 -6.87 12.50
C SER A 14 17.35 -6.04 11.37
N ASP A 15 16.87 -4.80 11.21
CA ASP A 15 17.33 -3.90 10.17
C ASP A 15 17.62 -2.52 10.76
N GLU A 16 18.88 -2.23 10.99
CA GLU A 16 19.34 -0.98 11.60
C GLU A 16 19.34 0.21 10.62
N PHE A 17 19.30 -0.07 9.32
CA PHE A 17 19.49 0.95 8.29
C PHE A 17 18.16 1.46 7.71
N ARG A 18 17.11 0.64 7.71
CA ARG A 18 15.80 1.01 7.19
C ARG A 18 14.91 1.54 8.32
N LYS A 19 14.24 2.66 8.06
CA LYS A 19 13.29 3.25 9.00
C LYS A 19 11.88 2.92 8.52
N THR A 20 11.30 1.87 9.07
CA THR A 20 9.94 1.46 8.73
C THR A 20 8.93 2.48 9.25
N ILE A 21 8.05 2.94 8.36
CA ILE A 21 7.00 3.91 8.66
C ILE A 21 5.59 3.33 8.43
N GLY A 22 5.47 2.26 7.68
CA GLY A 22 4.21 1.56 7.43
C GLY A 22 4.44 0.08 7.21
N VAL A 23 3.43 -0.71 7.52
CA VAL A 23 3.43 -2.17 7.31
C VAL A 23 2.05 -2.58 6.80
N ALA A 24 2.03 -3.50 5.84
CA ALA A 24 0.82 -4.20 5.41
C ALA A 24 1.12 -5.69 5.29
N ALA A 25 0.11 -6.51 5.55
CA ALA A 25 0.20 -7.96 5.37
C ALA A 25 -1.00 -8.45 4.57
N CYS A 26 -0.75 -9.18 3.50
CA CYS A 26 -1.76 -9.80 2.64
C CYS A 26 -1.13 -10.82 1.69
N ASP A 27 -1.93 -11.77 1.27
CA ASP A 27 -1.56 -12.82 0.32
C ASP A 27 -1.42 -12.22 -1.10
N VAL A 28 -0.19 -11.85 -1.48
CA VAL A 28 0.07 -11.16 -2.76
C VAL A 28 0.36 -12.14 -3.90
N ASP A 29 0.80 -13.37 -3.60
CA ASP A 29 1.11 -14.40 -4.61
C ASP A 29 0.09 -15.53 -4.65
N LYS A 30 -0.88 -15.50 -3.74
CA LYS A 30 -2.02 -16.43 -3.68
C LYS A 30 -1.62 -17.86 -3.29
N ASP A 31 -0.68 -17.98 -2.41
CA ASP A 31 -0.27 -19.27 -1.84
C ASP A 31 -1.02 -19.64 -0.54
N GLY A 32 -1.83 -18.70 -0.01
CA GLY A 32 -2.63 -18.86 1.20
C GLY A 32 -1.93 -18.41 2.47
N TYR A 33 -0.75 -17.85 2.38
CA TYR A 33 -0.04 -17.16 3.47
C TYR A 33 0.07 -15.68 3.16
N GLU A 34 0.26 -14.85 4.19
CA GLU A 34 0.37 -13.40 4.04
C GLU A 34 1.83 -12.98 3.97
N GLU A 35 2.21 -12.27 2.91
CA GLU A 35 3.47 -11.56 2.83
C GLU A 35 3.40 -10.27 3.64
N ILE A 36 4.53 -9.87 4.19
CA ILE A 36 4.65 -8.66 4.99
C ILE A 36 5.45 -7.62 4.22
N TYR A 37 4.80 -6.53 3.83
CA TYR A 37 5.45 -5.38 3.21
C TYR A 37 5.88 -4.37 4.28
N PHE A 38 7.17 -4.07 4.33
CA PHE A 38 7.76 -3.04 5.17
C PHE A 38 8.06 -1.80 4.34
N LEU A 39 7.25 -0.78 4.51
CA LEU A 39 7.43 0.51 3.86
C LEU A 39 8.44 1.35 4.63
N ASN A 40 9.52 1.71 3.97
CA ASN A 40 10.62 2.42 4.60
C ASN A 40 10.71 3.88 4.17
N THR A 41 11.31 4.69 5.04
CA THR A 41 11.70 6.06 4.73
C THR A 41 12.95 6.43 5.52
N ASP A 42 13.93 7.06 4.86
CA ASP A 42 15.13 7.61 5.50
C ASP A 42 15.28 9.10 5.16
N THR A 43 14.31 9.64 4.43
CA THR A 43 14.24 11.06 4.04
C THR A 43 12.82 11.58 4.15
N TYR A 44 12.66 12.90 4.24
CA TYR A 44 11.32 13.51 4.27
C TYR A 44 10.62 13.44 2.93
N SER A 45 11.33 13.56 1.82
CA SER A 45 10.74 13.63 0.47
C SER A 45 11.73 13.17 -0.59
N GLY A 46 11.21 12.67 -1.70
CA GLY A 46 12.02 12.29 -2.85
C GLY A 46 12.77 10.97 -2.64
N THR A 47 13.96 10.88 -3.22
CA THR A 47 14.73 9.62 -3.25
C THR A 47 15.30 9.26 -1.87
N LYS A 48 15.06 8.01 -1.45
CA LYS A 48 15.62 7.39 -0.26
C LYS A 48 16.77 6.45 -0.60
N LYS A 49 17.61 6.15 0.37
CA LYS A 49 18.80 5.31 0.19
C LYS A 49 18.47 3.82 0.16
N TYR A 50 17.56 3.39 1.04
CA TYR A 50 17.20 1.98 1.19
C TYR A 50 15.77 1.72 0.69
N SER A 51 15.62 0.65 -0.11
CA SER A 51 14.31 0.21 -0.61
C SER A 51 13.39 -0.29 0.50
N ASP A 52 12.14 -0.49 0.16
CA ASP A 52 11.20 -1.26 0.96
C ASP A 52 11.55 -2.74 0.95
N ARG A 53 10.86 -3.52 1.78
CA ARG A 53 11.02 -4.97 1.85
C ARG A 53 9.66 -5.65 1.71
N LEU A 54 9.63 -6.77 1.01
CA LEU A 54 8.47 -7.66 0.95
C LEU A 54 8.92 -9.05 1.42
N ILE A 55 8.51 -9.42 2.62
CA ILE A 55 8.91 -10.67 3.25
C ILE A 55 7.84 -11.72 3.00
N ASP A 56 8.24 -12.77 2.32
CA ASP A 56 7.49 -13.98 2.08
C ASP A 56 7.92 -15.09 3.06
N LEU A 57 6.99 -15.96 3.43
CA LEU A 57 7.23 -17.16 4.22
C LEU A 57 7.19 -18.40 3.31
N ASP A 58 8.30 -18.73 2.68
CA ASP A 58 8.45 -19.96 1.88
C ASP A 58 8.78 -21.17 2.78
N GLY A 59 7.75 -21.96 3.08
CA GLY A 59 7.83 -23.08 4.02
C GLY A 59 8.17 -22.60 5.44
N ASN A 60 9.39 -22.81 5.91
CA ASN A 60 9.88 -22.36 7.21
C ASN A 60 10.93 -21.24 7.13
N LYS A 61 11.08 -20.61 5.97
CA LYS A 61 12.09 -19.58 5.73
C LYS A 61 11.44 -18.28 5.33
N PHE A 62 11.84 -17.20 5.98
CA PHE A 62 11.48 -15.84 5.54
C PHE A 62 12.44 -15.40 4.43
N LEU A 63 11.87 -14.97 3.31
CA LEU A 63 12.59 -14.49 2.14
C LEU A 63 12.20 -13.05 1.82
N ASP A 64 13.17 -12.16 1.68
CA ASP A 64 12.90 -10.83 1.14
C ASP A 64 12.80 -10.91 -0.39
N MET A 65 11.62 -10.76 -0.92
CA MET A 65 11.37 -10.90 -2.36
C MET A 65 12.10 -9.82 -3.18
N PHE A 66 12.38 -8.64 -2.61
CA PHE A 66 13.14 -7.60 -3.29
C PHE A 66 14.65 -7.87 -3.36
N GLU A 67 15.18 -8.80 -2.56
CA GLU A 67 16.57 -9.24 -2.69
C GLU A 67 16.78 -10.23 -3.84
N ILE A 68 15.71 -10.79 -4.40
CA ILE A 68 15.76 -11.64 -5.59
C ILE A 68 16.12 -10.78 -6.81
N GLU A 69 17.15 -11.15 -7.56
CA GLU A 69 17.70 -10.34 -8.66
C GLU A 69 16.64 -9.87 -9.68
N LYS A 70 15.72 -10.77 -10.06
CA LYS A 70 14.63 -10.44 -11.02
C LYS A 70 13.65 -9.37 -10.55
N ASN A 71 13.63 -9.02 -9.25
CA ASN A 71 12.73 -8.05 -8.65
C ASN A 71 13.41 -6.69 -8.38
N LYS A 72 14.70 -6.57 -8.57
CA LYS A 72 15.44 -5.34 -8.29
C LYS A 72 15.12 -4.16 -9.22
N GLU A 73 14.50 -4.43 -10.35
CA GLU A 73 14.02 -3.38 -11.27
C GLU A 73 12.82 -2.60 -10.70
N ASP A 74 12.05 -3.24 -9.81
CA ASP A 74 10.80 -2.69 -9.29
C ASP A 74 10.93 -2.15 -7.84
N LEU A 75 12.14 -1.85 -7.37
CA LEU A 75 12.38 -1.31 -6.03
C LEU A 75 11.71 0.05 -5.83
N ASN A 76 11.06 0.25 -4.67
CA ASN A 76 10.61 1.57 -4.25
C ASN A 76 11.76 2.34 -3.58
N LEU A 77 12.34 3.26 -4.31
CA LEU A 77 13.38 4.18 -3.81
C LEU A 77 12.84 5.59 -3.54
N THR A 78 11.53 5.73 -3.34
CA THR A 78 10.90 7.00 -2.95
C THR A 78 10.51 6.98 -1.48
N ALA A 79 10.59 8.12 -0.81
CA ALA A 79 10.21 8.27 0.60
C ALA A 79 8.77 7.78 0.83
N GLY A 80 8.62 6.65 1.52
CA GLY A 80 7.34 6.02 1.82
C GLY A 80 6.52 6.77 2.85
N ARG A 81 5.19 6.63 2.81
CA ARG A 81 4.26 7.21 3.79
C ARG A 81 3.21 6.24 4.30
N SER A 82 2.54 5.54 3.41
CA SER A 82 1.50 4.58 3.77
C SER A 82 1.40 3.49 2.72
N VAL A 83 0.92 2.32 3.12
CA VAL A 83 0.70 1.17 2.25
C VAL A 83 -0.64 0.51 2.58
N ALA A 84 -1.36 0.06 1.58
CA ALA A 84 -2.59 -0.70 1.74
C ALA A 84 -2.62 -1.91 0.79
N CYS A 85 -3.19 -3.00 1.29
CA CYS A 85 -3.52 -4.18 0.49
C CYS A 85 -4.80 -3.92 -0.31
N VAL A 86 -4.82 -4.31 -1.57
CA VAL A 86 -5.93 -4.04 -2.49
C VAL A 86 -6.21 -5.24 -3.36
N ASP A 87 -7.30 -5.97 -3.11
CA ASP A 87 -7.80 -6.99 -4.04
C ASP A 87 -8.61 -6.31 -5.16
N ARG A 88 -7.90 -5.76 -6.15
CA ARG A 88 -8.55 -5.04 -7.25
C ARG A 88 -9.37 -5.93 -8.19
N LYS A 89 -9.05 -7.22 -8.25
CA LYS A 89 -9.74 -8.17 -9.12
C LYS A 89 -10.85 -8.93 -8.41
N GLY A 90 -10.94 -8.85 -7.08
CA GLY A 90 -11.91 -9.59 -6.27
C GLY A 90 -11.68 -11.09 -6.32
N ASN A 91 -10.43 -11.53 -6.38
CA ASN A 91 -10.07 -12.93 -6.57
C ASN A 91 -9.12 -13.49 -5.51
N GLY A 92 -8.87 -12.71 -4.46
CA GLY A 92 -8.01 -13.09 -3.34
C GLY A 92 -6.50 -12.92 -3.60
N ALA A 93 -6.08 -12.45 -4.78
CA ALA A 93 -4.71 -12.02 -5.02
C ALA A 93 -4.61 -10.52 -4.77
N TYR A 94 -3.90 -10.15 -3.73
CA TYR A 94 -3.77 -8.74 -3.34
C TYR A 94 -2.63 -8.04 -4.07
N GLY A 95 -2.87 -6.78 -4.45
CA GLY A 95 -1.82 -5.84 -4.78
C GLY A 95 -1.51 -4.94 -3.60
N LEU A 96 -0.38 -4.25 -3.66
CA LEU A 96 0.07 -3.30 -2.65
C LEU A 96 0.09 -1.89 -3.23
N TYR A 97 -0.83 -1.03 -2.79
CA TYR A 97 -0.78 0.39 -3.11
C TYR A 97 0.15 1.11 -2.13
N VAL A 98 1.21 1.71 -2.66
CA VAL A 98 2.23 2.39 -1.86
C VAL A 98 2.17 3.89 -2.12
N SER A 99 1.81 4.64 -1.08
CA SER A 99 1.79 6.09 -1.11
C SER A 99 3.17 6.64 -0.74
N ASN A 100 3.74 7.45 -1.62
CA ASN A 100 5.05 8.06 -1.47
C ASN A 100 4.94 9.59 -1.34
N TYR A 101 6.01 10.25 -0.92
CA TYR A 101 6.10 11.69 -0.81
C TYR A 101 7.21 12.25 -1.72
N GLY A 102 6.83 13.11 -2.65
CA GLY A 102 7.77 13.75 -3.59
C GLY A 102 8.32 12.82 -4.66
N GLY A 103 7.55 11.80 -5.01
CA GLY A 103 7.79 10.87 -6.11
C GLY A 103 6.56 10.02 -6.37
N PRO A 104 6.58 9.17 -7.41
CA PRO A 104 5.40 8.44 -7.83
C PRO A 104 4.94 7.43 -6.79
N THR A 105 3.63 7.27 -6.67
CA THR A 105 3.01 6.13 -5.97
C THR A 105 3.31 4.84 -6.72
N ARG A 106 3.24 3.70 -6.05
CA ARG A 106 3.46 2.38 -6.63
C ARG A 106 2.24 1.49 -6.43
N PHE A 107 2.09 0.53 -7.34
CA PHE A 107 1.12 -0.53 -7.20
C PHE A 107 1.76 -1.87 -7.58
N TYR A 108 2.09 -2.67 -6.58
CA TYR A 108 2.77 -3.93 -6.80
C TYR A 108 1.79 -5.10 -6.89
N GLU A 109 1.99 -5.95 -7.87
CA GLU A 109 1.37 -7.28 -7.99
C GLU A 109 2.45 -8.33 -8.25
N ILE A 110 2.15 -9.58 -7.94
CA ILE A 110 2.98 -10.71 -8.32
C ILE A 110 2.45 -11.30 -9.62
N GLU A 111 3.30 -11.39 -10.63
CA GLU A 111 3.04 -12.07 -11.89
C GLU A 111 4.20 -13.03 -12.19
N ASP A 112 3.90 -14.30 -12.43
CA ASP A 112 4.90 -15.34 -12.71
C ASP A 112 6.03 -15.38 -11.66
N LYS A 113 5.66 -15.27 -10.39
CA LYS A 113 6.58 -15.20 -9.25
C LYS A 113 7.58 -14.04 -9.31
N LYS A 114 7.22 -12.96 -10.02
CA LYS A 114 7.99 -11.71 -10.10
C LYS A 114 7.13 -10.55 -9.58
N ILE A 115 7.71 -9.69 -8.75
CA ILE A 115 7.11 -8.41 -8.39
C ILE A 115 7.03 -7.53 -9.63
N LYS A 116 5.89 -6.91 -9.86
CA LYS A 116 5.65 -5.97 -10.95
C LYS A 116 5.00 -4.70 -10.44
N ASP A 117 5.61 -3.57 -10.73
CA ASP A 117 4.95 -2.28 -10.55
C ASP A 117 3.96 -2.04 -11.69
N LYS A 118 2.68 -2.05 -11.34
CA LYS A 118 1.55 -1.81 -12.26
C LYS A 118 1.04 -0.37 -12.22
N SER A 119 1.66 0.52 -11.45
CA SER A 119 1.15 1.87 -11.21
C SER A 119 0.89 2.63 -12.50
N ILE A 120 1.82 2.60 -13.48
CA ILE A 120 1.65 3.26 -14.79
C ILE A 120 0.46 2.67 -15.55
N ASN A 121 0.39 1.34 -15.64
CA ASN A 121 -0.66 0.65 -16.38
C ASN A 121 -2.07 0.88 -15.81
N LEU A 122 -2.15 1.18 -14.51
CA LEU A 122 -3.38 1.42 -13.78
C LEU A 122 -3.68 2.92 -13.58
N ASN A 123 -2.86 3.80 -14.17
CA ASN A 123 -2.93 5.26 -14.01
C ASN A 123 -2.85 5.70 -12.53
N LEU A 124 -2.03 4.99 -11.75
CA LEU A 124 -1.82 5.23 -10.31
C LEU A 124 -0.46 5.86 -9.99
N ASP A 125 0.41 6.11 -10.95
CA ASP A 125 1.77 6.64 -10.79
C ASP A 125 1.80 8.16 -10.49
N LYS A 126 1.00 8.58 -9.52
CA LYS A 126 0.85 10.01 -9.17
C LYS A 126 2.01 10.48 -8.29
N VAL A 127 2.59 11.62 -8.63
CA VAL A 127 3.55 12.31 -7.75
C VAL A 127 2.78 13.20 -6.79
N THR A 128 2.82 12.87 -5.52
CA THR A 128 1.98 13.51 -4.50
C THR A 128 2.74 13.78 -3.20
N GLY A 129 2.09 14.51 -2.32
CA GLY A 129 2.44 14.58 -0.90
C GLY A 129 1.71 13.50 -0.09
N GLY A 130 1.82 12.24 -0.51
CA GLY A 130 1.07 11.16 0.10
C GLY A 130 1.24 11.07 1.62
N ARG A 131 0.17 10.72 2.33
CA ARG A 131 0.18 10.59 3.80
C ARG A 131 -0.44 9.31 4.28
N ALA A 132 -1.71 9.13 4.08
CA ALA A 132 -2.42 7.96 4.56
C ALA A 132 -3.20 7.32 3.41
N VAL A 133 -3.34 6.01 3.46
CA VAL A 133 -4.12 5.26 2.49
C VAL A 133 -4.94 4.20 3.20
N VAL A 134 -6.16 4.01 2.76
CA VAL A 134 -7.04 2.92 3.16
C VAL A 134 -7.69 2.32 1.93
N SER A 135 -7.99 1.03 1.97
CA SER A 135 -8.73 0.33 0.92
C SER A 135 -9.91 -0.44 1.51
N GLY A 136 -10.95 -0.57 0.72
CA GLY A 136 -12.16 -1.32 1.10
C GLY A 136 -13.28 -1.13 0.10
N HIS A 137 -14.43 -1.74 0.35
CA HIS A 137 -15.63 -1.61 -0.48
C HIS A 137 -16.34 -0.28 -0.15
N ILE A 138 -15.86 0.82 -0.73
CA ILE A 138 -16.38 2.18 -0.46
C ILE A 138 -17.52 2.52 -1.42
N LEU A 139 -17.27 2.44 -2.73
CA LEU A 139 -18.21 2.79 -3.80
C LEU A 139 -18.56 1.60 -4.69
N SER A 140 -17.71 0.61 -4.74
CA SER A 140 -17.85 -0.57 -5.59
C SER A 140 -17.96 -1.84 -4.76
N ASP A 141 -18.25 -2.97 -5.41
CA ASP A 141 -18.21 -4.31 -4.84
C ASP A 141 -16.80 -4.94 -4.82
N ARG A 142 -15.78 -4.10 -5.05
CA ARG A 142 -14.36 -4.44 -5.02
C ARG A 142 -13.59 -3.47 -4.12
N SER A 143 -12.31 -3.70 -3.93
CA SER A 143 -11.47 -2.79 -3.16
C SER A 143 -11.25 -1.48 -3.91
N ASP A 144 -11.89 -0.41 -3.47
CA ASP A 144 -11.57 0.97 -3.80
C ASP A 144 -10.41 1.46 -2.93
N ILE A 145 -9.82 2.60 -3.28
CA ILE A 145 -8.72 3.20 -2.51
C ILE A 145 -9.07 4.64 -2.18
N PHE A 146 -8.92 5.03 -0.91
CA PHE A 146 -8.85 6.44 -0.55
C PHE A 146 -7.43 6.78 -0.09
N ALA A 147 -6.83 7.78 -0.72
CA ALA A 147 -5.48 8.24 -0.43
C ALA A 147 -5.50 9.72 -0.06
N ALA A 148 -5.18 10.01 1.20
CA ALA A 148 -5.06 11.37 1.70
C ALA A 148 -3.67 11.94 1.40
N ASN A 149 -3.62 13.20 1.00
CA ASN A 149 -2.41 13.90 0.63
C ASN A 149 -2.17 15.13 1.52
N GLU A 150 -0.91 15.42 1.76
CA GLU A 150 -0.44 16.71 2.25
C GLU A 150 -0.07 17.57 1.04
N ARG A 151 -0.60 18.77 0.95
CA ARG A 151 -0.36 19.69 -0.17
C ARG A 151 -0.82 19.13 -1.52
N GLY A 152 -2.12 18.96 -1.65
CA GLY A 152 -2.74 18.53 -2.89
C GLY A 152 -4.03 17.77 -2.65
N ALA A 153 -4.75 17.53 -3.72
CA ALA A 153 -6.01 16.81 -3.65
C ALA A 153 -5.85 15.39 -3.10
N ASN A 154 -6.79 14.96 -2.29
CA ASN A 154 -6.95 13.54 -1.97
C ASN A 154 -7.47 12.79 -3.19
N PHE A 155 -7.24 11.48 -3.24
CA PHE A 155 -7.79 10.61 -4.28
C PHE A 155 -8.85 9.68 -3.69
N LEU A 156 -9.94 9.52 -4.41
CA LEU A 156 -10.90 8.44 -4.22
C LEU A 156 -10.93 7.61 -5.51
N LEU A 157 -10.15 6.55 -5.51
CA LEU A 157 -9.92 5.70 -6.67
C LEU A 157 -10.97 4.58 -6.66
N LYS A 158 -12.04 4.80 -7.41
CA LYS A 158 -13.10 3.81 -7.58
C LYS A 158 -12.63 2.67 -8.47
N ASN A 159 -12.86 1.47 -8.04
CA ASN A 159 -12.49 0.26 -8.78
C ASN A 159 -13.57 -0.12 -9.79
N ASN A 160 -13.26 0.06 -11.06
CA ASN A 160 -14.10 -0.36 -12.19
C ASN A 160 -13.53 -1.65 -12.80
N ASN A 161 -13.87 -2.81 -12.21
CA ASN A 161 -13.39 -4.13 -12.67
C ASN A 161 -11.86 -4.27 -12.76
N GLY A 162 -11.14 -3.76 -11.76
CA GLY A 162 -9.69 -3.86 -11.66
C GLY A 162 -8.94 -2.70 -12.30
N VAL A 163 -9.64 -1.69 -12.85
CA VAL A 163 -9.07 -0.42 -13.32
C VAL A 163 -9.60 0.70 -12.43
N PHE A 164 -8.76 1.64 -12.08
CA PHE A 164 -9.11 2.71 -11.15
C PHE A 164 -9.46 4.01 -11.87
N GLU A 165 -10.46 4.69 -11.35
CA GLU A 165 -10.90 6.02 -11.75
C GLU A 165 -10.93 6.92 -10.52
N ASP A 166 -10.29 8.09 -10.60
CA ASP A 166 -10.35 9.07 -9.53
C ASP A 166 -11.66 9.85 -9.60
N VAL A 167 -12.48 9.66 -8.59
CA VAL A 167 -13.81 10.29 -8.45
C VAL A 167 -13.88 11.21 -7.23
N ALA A 168 -12.73 11.58 -6.63
CA ALA A 168 -12.69 12.37 -5.40
C ALA A 168 -13.43 13.70 -5.53
N PHE A 169 -13.26 14.39 -6.66
CA PHE A 169 -13.95 15.66 -6.94
C PHE A 169 -15.47 15.51 -6.99
N ASP A 170 -15.96 14.48 -7.67
CA ASP A 170 -17.41 14.24 -7.82
C ASP A 170 -18.08 13.94 -6.48
N TYR A 171 -17.35 13.29 -5.57
CA TYR A 171 -17.80 12.97 -4.22
C TYR A 171 -17.42 14.03 -3.18
N ARG A 172 -16.74 15.12 -3.58
CA ARG A 172 -16.32 16.24 -2.71
C ARG A 172 -15.44 15.81 -1.54
N VAL A 173 -14.56 14.87 -1.79
CA VAL A 173 -13.57 14.36 -0.82
C VAL A 173 -12.12 14.65 -1.23
N ASP A 174 -11.93 15.42 -2.31
CA ASP A 174 -10.64 15.83 -2.85
C ASP A 174 -9.88 16.78 -1.93
N ASP A 175 -10.58 17.61 -1.13
CA ASP A 175 -10.04 18.47 -0.07
C ASP A 175 -8.66 19.09 -0.37
N VAL A 176 -8.61 19.93 -1.40
CA VAL A 176 -7.35 20.48 -1.96
C VAL A 176 -6.64 21.46 -1.02
N ILE A 177 -7.29 21.92 0.05
CA ILE A 177 -6.78 22.98 0.93
C ILE A 177 -6.16 22.41 2.20
N GLN A 178 -6.69 21.33 2.75
CA GLN A 178 -6.24 20.75 4.00
C GLN A 178 -5.10 19.74 3.81
N ASN A 179 -4.39 19.48 4.87
CA ASN A 179 -3.33 18.48 4.88
C ASN A 179 -3.88 17.20 5.52
N GLY A 180 -4.32 16.25 4.71
CA GLY A 180 -4.73 14.94 5.19
C GLY A 180 -3.57 14.21 5.89
N ARG A 181 -3.82 13.66 7.08
CA ARG A 181 -2.80 12.96 7.89
C ARG A 181 -3.17 11.54 8.20
N GLY A 182 -4.35 11.33 8.72
CA GLY A 182 -4.87 10.03 9.08
C GLY A 182 -6.13 9.70 8.32
N THR A 183 -6.35 8.43 8.01
CA THR A 183 -7.58 7.95 7.38
C THR A 183 -8.07 6.67 8.04
N ALA A 184 -9.38 6.50 8.05
CA ALA A 184 -10.03 5.26 8.46
C ALA A 184 -11.31 5.03 7.65
N LEU A 185 -11.74 3.78 7.61
CA LEU A 185 -13.04 3.37 7.08
C LEU A 185 -13.89 2.79 8.19
N SER A 186 -15.14 3.22 8.29
CA SER A 186 -16.09 2.64 9.26
C SER A 186 -17.52 2.89 8.78
N ASP A 187 -18.44 1.97 9.04
CA ASP A 187 -19.87 2.20 8.88
C ASP A 187 -20.41 2.94 10.12
N ILE A 188 -20.17 4.26 10.20
CA ILE A 188 -20.51 5.08 11.36
C ILE A 188 -22.05 5.19 11.55
N LEU A 189 -22.77 5.21 10.45
CA LEU A 189 -24.22 5.40 10.45
C LEU A 189 -25.02 4.10 10.33
N TYR A 190 -24.35 2.95 10.46
CA TYR A 190 -24.98 1.62 10.40
C TYR A 190 -25.83 1.41 9.13
N ARG A 191 -25.29 1.85 7.97
CA ARG A 191 -26.00 1.79 6.68
C ARG A 191 -25.57 0.62 5.79
N GLY A 192 -24.66 -0.23 6.29
CA GLY A 192 -24.07 -1.35 5.55
C GLY A 192 -23.07 -0.91 4.47
N ARG A 193 -22.53 0.31 4.59
CA ARG A 193 -21.47 0.83 3.70
C ARG A 193 -20.44 1.60 4.49
N LEU A 194 -19.22 1.65 3.98
CA LEU A 194 -18.13 2.34 4.63
C LEU A 194 -18.19 3.86 4.41
N ASP A 195 -18.02 4.60 5.50
CA ASP A 195 -17.77 6.03 5.49
C ASP A 195 -16.26 6.28 5.56
N ILE A 196 -15.79 7.35 4.90
CA ILE A 196 -14.38 7.77 4.96
C ILE A 196 -14.23 8.79 6.08
N ILE A 197 -13.28 8.54 6.97
CA ILE A 197 -12.87 9.46 8.03
C ILE A 197 -11.46 9.94 7.68
N SER A 198 -11.27 11.24 7.54
CA SER A 198 -9.98 11.85 7.26
C SER A 198 -9.74 13.06 8.16
N GLY A 199 -8.49 13.25 8.63
CA GLY A 199 -8.09 14.34 9.49
C GLY A 199 -6.60 14.66 9.40
#